data_5de7417414a2bd91293a080524149ba4
#
_entry.id   5de7417414a2bd91293a080524149ba4
#
_cell.length_a   1.000
_cell.length_b   1.000
_cell.length_c   1.000
_cell.angle_alpha   90.00
_cell.angle_beta   90.00
_cell.angle_gamma   90.00
#
_symmetry.space_group_name_H-M   'P 1'
#
loop_
_entity.id
_entity.type
_entity.pdbx_description
1 polymer ?
#
loop_
_entity_poly.entity_id
_entity_poly.type
_entity_poly.pdbx_seq_one_letter_code
_entity_poly.pdbx_strand_id
1 'polypeptide(L)'
;SLRFKPDIFFSHGSIYTLMSAFLLRRPNISMEDTGNPEQVKLYLPFTSAVLTSTSFPVRYASKQIYYNGYHELAYLHPAYFLPDPAVLAELDLREGEKYSIVRFVAWKASHDKKHHGLNYDQKIEIIRQLSRFGKVFISSEAQLPPDLEAFSFPLGPERLHHAMAFADLYVGEGATMASECAVLGTHAVYINTIRRGYLEEQEKDFNLVTCFDSYEGVNEIIEELLTNPGLKTEAKNCRDRLINSKCDVTAFLVNFIEEWPDSFLKNK
;
A
#
# COMPACT_ATOMS: atom_id res chain seq x y z
N SER A 1 -18.36 -18.26 -14.65
CA SER A 1 -19.39 -18.06 -13.59
C SER A 1 -20.66 -18.88 -13.84
N LEU A 2 -21.21 -18.99 -15.06
CA LEU A 2 -22.41 -19.78 -15.33
C LEU A 2 -22.28 -21.25 -14.90
N ARG A 3 -21.11 -21.87 -15.07
CA ARG A 3 -20.84 -23.25 -14.63
C ARG A 3 -20.59 -23.38 -13.13
N PHE A 4 -19.93 -22.36 -12.54
CA PHE A 4 -19.55 -22.35 -11.13
C PHE A 4 -20.74 -22.05 -10.20
N LYS A 5 -21.74 -21.25 -10.66
CA LYS A 5 -22.94 -20.83 -9.93
C LYS A 5 -22.62 -20.24 -8.53
N PRO A 6 -21.83 -19.18 -8.44
CA PRO A 6 -21.48 -18.57 -7.15
C PRO A 6 -22.72 -18.00 -6.45
N ASP A 7 -22.73 -18.04 -5.12
CA ASP A 7 -23.78 -17.42 -4.31
C ASP A 7 -23.54 -15.95 -4.05
N ILE A 8 -22.26 -15.54 -3.95
CA ILE A 8 -21.80 -14.16 -3.73
C ILE A 8 -20.65 -13.86 -4.68
N PHE A 9 -20.60 -12.62 -5.14
CA PHE A 9 -19.43 -12.06 -5.82
C PHE A 9 -18.72 -11.10 -4.87
N PHE A 10 -17.40 -11.23 -4.77
CA PHE A 10 -16.55 -10.34 -3.99
C PHE A 10 -15.41 -9.81 -4.84
N SER A 11 -15.13 -8.51 -4.77
CA SER A 11 -14.05 -7.89 -5.57
C SER A 11 -13.61 -6.55 -5.00
N HIS A 12 -12.47 -6.09 -5.44
CA HIS A 12 -11.96 -4.75 -5.20
C HIS A 12 -12.36 -3.84 -6.39
N GLY A 13 -13.52 -3.19 -6.29
CA GLY A 13 -14.01 -2.21 -7.29
C GLY A 13 -14.15 -2.69 -8.74
N SER A 14 -14.37 -4.01 -8.98
CA SER A 14 -14.37 -4.57 -10.32
C SER A 14 -15.72 -4.46 -11.03
N ILE A 15 -15.77 -3.72 -12.14
CA ILE A 15 -16.95 -3.62 -13.01
C ILE A 15 -17.30 -4.98 -13.64
N TYR A 16 -16.31 -5.80 -13.99
CA TYR A 16 -16.55 -7.14 -14.58
C TYR A 16 -17.21 -8.09 -13.60
N THR A 17 -16.79 -8.09 -12.35
CA THR A 17 -17.39 -8.88 -11.28
C THR A 17 -18.84 -8.44 -11.06
N LEU A 18 -19.08 -7.14 -11.05
CA LEU A 18 -20.42 -6.56 -10.93
C LEU A 18 -21.34 -7.00 -12.06
N MET A 19 -20.90 -6.90 -13.32
CA MET A 19 -21.70 -7.32 -14.47
C MET A 19 -22.08 -8.82 -14.37
N SER A 20 -21.13 -9.65 -13.95
CA SER A 20 -21.38 -11.07 -13.73
C SER A 20 -22.41 -11.32 -12.62
N ALA A 21 -22.30 -10.60 -11.51
CA ALA A 21 -23.25 -10.68 -10.39
C ALA A 21 -24.66 -10.24 -10.82
N PHE A 22 -24.75 -9.14 -11.55
CA PHE A 22 -26.01 -8.61 -12.04
C PHE A 22 -26.72 -9.60 -13.00
N LEU A 23 -25.98 -10.17 -13.96
CA LEU A 23 -26.53 -11.14 -14.91
C LEU A 23 -27.02 -12.43 -14.21
N LEU A 24 -26.32 -12.86 -13.16
CA LEU A 24 -26.67 -14.05 -12.38
C LEU A 24 -27.65 -13.78 -11.24
N ARG A 25 -28.08 -12.53 -11.05
CA ARG A 25 -28.94 -12.09 -9.94
C ARG A 25 -28.39 -12.51 -8.57
N ARG A 26 -27.09 -12.32 -8.39
CA ARG A 26 -26.37 -12.62 -7.14
C ARG A 26 -25.86 -11.34 -6.48
N PRO A 27 -25.73 -11.29 -5.14
CA PRO A 27 -25.13 -10.15 -4.47
C PRO A 27 -23.67 -9.94 -4.89
N ASN A 28 -23.29 -8.66 -5.01
CA ASN A 28 -21.92 -8.23 -5.19
C ASN A 28 -21.49 -7.37 -4.02
N ILE A 29 -20.43 -7.78 -3.33
CA ILE A 29 -19.77 -7.05 -2.27
C ILE A 29 -18.48 -6.49 -2.85
N SER A 30 -18.25 -5.18 -2.72
CA SER A 30 -17.05 -4.52 -3.24
C SER A 30 -16.23 -3.93 -2.11
N MET A 31 -14.92 -4.16 -2.10
CA MET A 31 -14.00 -3.33 -1.31
C MET A 31 -13.63 -2.07 -2.08
N GLU A 32 -13.37 -0.99 -1.36
CA GLU A 32 -12.94 0.29 -1.95
C GLU A 32 -11.95 1.00 -1.03
N ASP A 33 -10.82 1.42 -1.59
CA ASP A 33 -9.76 2.16 -0.91
C ASP A 33 -9.25 3.37 -1.70
N THR A 34 -9.51 3.38 -3.01
CA THR A 34 -8.97 4.41 -3.92
C THR A 34 -9.78 5.70 -3.93
N GLY A 35 -11.10 5.58 -3.71
CA GLY A 35 -12.02 6.72 -3.76
C GLY A 35 -12.18 7.34 -5.15
N ASN A 36 -11.88 6.58 -6.23
CA ASN A 36 -12.08 7.08 -7.60
C ASN A 36 -13.59 7.28 -7.88
N PRO A 37 -14.10 8.53 -7.88
CA PRO A 37 -15.53 8.79 -7.96
C PRO A 37 -16.14 8.38 -9.29
N GLU A 38 -15.35 8.37 -10.36
CA GLU A 38 -15.85 7.98 -11.69
C GLU A 38 -16.12 6.47 -11.75
N GLN A 39 -15.18 5.68 -11.26
CA GLN A 39 -15.32 4.23 -11.22
C GLN A 39 -16.42 3.81 -10.23
N VAL A 40 -16.45 4.41 -9.05
CA VAL A 40 -17.44 4.09 -8.01
C VAL A 40 -18.87 4.39 -8.48
N LYS A 41 -19.12 5.50 -9.16
CA LYS A 41 -20.44 5.84 -9.71
C LYS A 41 -20.96 4.78 -10.67
N LEU A 42 -20.07 4.10 -11.40
CA LEU A 42 -20.47 3.05 -12.36
C LEU A 42 -20.94 1.77 -11.68
N TYR A 43 -20.31 1.36 -10.57
CA TYR A 43 -20.64 0.10 -9.94
C TYR A 43 -21.57 0.22 -8.72
N LEU A 44 -21.56 1.36 -8.02
CA LEU A 44 -22.31 1.56 -6.77
C LEU A 44 -23.82 1.26 -6.88
N PRO A 45 -24.54 1.66 -7.95
CA PRO A 45 -25.97 1.36 -8.07
C PRO A 45 -26.29 -0.13 -8.00
N PHE A 46 -25.41 -0.98 -8.52
CA PHE A 46 -25.59 -2.40 -8.68
C PHE A 46 -24.87 -3.23 -7.58
N THR A 47 -24.06 -2.60 -6.76
CA THR A 47 -23.36 -3.26 -5.64
C THR A 47 -24.33 -3.43 -4.46
N SER A 48 -24.24 -4.56 -3.78
CA SER A 48 -25.05 -4.87 -2.58
C SER A 48 -24.48 -4.21 -1.33
N ALA A 49 -23.16 -4.24 -1.16
CA ALA A 49 -22.43 -3.58 -0.08
C ALA A 49 -21.05 -3.09 -0.57
N VAL A 50 -20.58 -1.99 0.00
CA VAL A 50 -19.22 -1.46 -0.20
C VAL A 50 -18.50 -1.43 1.14
N LEU A 51 -17.40 -2.17 1.25
CA LEU A 51 -16.56 -2.25 2.44
C LEU A 51 -15.42 -1.25 2.32
N THR A 52 -15.28 -0.36 3.28
CA THR A 52 -14.23 0.66 3.30
C THR A 52 -13.57 0.74 4.67
N SER A 53 -12.31 1.15 4.68
CA SER A 53 -11.63 1.53 5.93
C SER A 53 -12.36 2.69 6.65
N THR A 54 -12.25 2.75 7.97
CA THR A 54 -12.69 3.92 8.75
C THR A 54 -11.95 5.20 8.38
N SER A 55 -10.72 5.08 7.86
CA SER A 55 -9.93 6.22 7.34
C SER A 55 -10.33 6.67 5.93
N PHE A 56 -11.30 5.98 5.30
CA PHE A 56 -11.72 6.30 3.95
C PHE A 56 -12.57 7.59 3.93
N PRO A 57 -12.17 8.62 3.14
CA PRO A 57 -12.77 9.96 3.27
C PRO A 57 -14.14 10.10 2.61
N VAL A 58 -14.51 9.18 1.70
CA VAL A 58 -15.74 9.27 0.92
C VAL A 58 -16.87 8.46 1.56
N ARG A 59 -18.08 9.00 1.53
CA ARG A 59 -19.28 8.33 2.05
C ARG A 59 -20.20 7.88 0.91
N TYR A 60 -20.58 6.59 0.93
CA TYR A 60 -21.45 5.96 -0.07
C TYR A 60 -22.84 5.61 0.47
N ALA A 61 -23.37 6.44 1.34
CA ALA A 61 -24.73 6.32 1.91
C ALA A 61 -25.02 4.93 2.53
N SER A 62 -26.19 4.36 2.23
CA SER A 62 -26.73 3.18 2.91
C SER A 62 -26.07 1.85 2.55
N LYS A 63 -25.17 1.82 1.57
CA LYS A 63 -24.49 0.58 1.14
C LYS A 63 -23.08 0.42 1.74
N GLN A 64 -22.57 1.43 2.42
CA GLN A 64 -21.23 1.43 2.97
C GLN A 64 -21.21 0.79 4.36
N ILE A 65 -20.24 -0.10 4.53
CA ILE A 65 -19.89 -0.71 5.81
C ILE A 65 -18.42 -0.38 6.07
N TYR A 66 -18.15 0.09 7.27
CA TYR A 66 -16.79 0.45 7.67
C TYR A 66 -16.13 -0.70 8.44
N TYR A 67 -14.84 -0.89 8.20
CA TYR A 67 -13.98 -1.73 9.04
C TYR A 67 -12.79 -0.92 9.56
N ASN A 68 -12.41 -1.16 10.80
CA ASN A 68 -11.27 -0.46 11.41
C ASN A 68 -9.96 -1.13 11.03
N GLY A 69 -9.47 -0.87 9.81
CA GLY A 69 -8.24 -1.46 9.30
C GLY A 69 -7.84 -0.86 7.96
N TYR A 70 -6.76 -1.34 7.40
CA TYR A 70 -6.28 -1.01 6.05
C TYR A 70 -6.36 -2.26 5.18
N HIS A 71 -6.48 -2.08 3.88
CA HIS A 71 -6.52 -3.21 2.93
C HIS A 71 -5.29 -4.11 3.06
N GLU A 72 -4.13 -3.52 3.26
CA GLU A 72 -2.84 -4.20 3.41
C GLU A 72 -2.81 -5.16 4.61
N LEU A 73 -3.60 -4.89 5.65
CA LEU A 73 -3.74 -5.81 6.79
C LEU A 73 -4.45 -7.12 6.44
N ALA A 74 -5.15 -7.19 5.31
CA ALA A 74 -5.75 -8.44 4.88
C ALA A 74 -4.71 -9.52 4.53
N TYR A 75 -3.50 -9.12 4.15
CA TYR A 75 -2.43 -10.05 3.74
C TYR A 75 -1.10 -9.84 4.47
N LEU A 76 -0.88 -8.69 5.14
CA LEU A 76 0.35 -8.39 5.88
C LEU A 76 0.16 -8.39 7.41
N HIS A 77 -1.05 -8.70 7.90
CA HIS A 77 -1.25 -8.85 9.33
C HIS A 77 -0.37 -9.99 9.88
N PRO A 78 0.25 -9.84 11.08
CA PRO A 78 1.16 -10.85 11.65
C PRO A 78 0.57 -12.26 11.81
N ALA A 79 -0.75 -12.40 11.81
CA ALA A 79 -1.42 -13.69 11.80
C ALA A 79 -1.27 -14.45 10.47
N TYR A 80 -0.99 -13.76 9.36
CA TYR A 80 -0.97 -14.32 8.00
C TYR A 80 0.37 -14.15 7.29
N PHE A 81 1.16 -13.16 7.69
CA PHE A 81 2.45 -12.86 7.07
C PHE A 81 3.55 -12.73 8.14
N LEU A 82 4.56 -13.57 8.02
CA LEU A 82 5.76 -13.48 8.84
C LEU A 82 6.95 -13.16 7.92
N PRO A 83 7.62 -12.02 8.10
CA PRO A 83 8.81 -11.69 7.32
C PRO A 83 9.90 -12.74 7.46
N ASP A 84 10.44 -13.21 6.33
CA ASP A 84 11.51 -14.20 6.28
C ASP A 84 12.87 -13.50 6.18
N PRO A 85 13.74 -13.58 7.19
CA PRO A 85 15.04 -12.92 7.19
C PRO A 85 16.03 -13.50 6.17
N ALA A 86 15.76 -14.69 5.57
CA ALA A 86 16.59 -15.26 4.53
C ALA A 86 16.69 -14.33 3.30
N VAL A 87 15.70 -13.44 3.10
CA VAL A 87 15.71 -12.44 2.03
C VAL A 87 16.95 -11.54 2.07
N LEU A 88 17.53 -11.29 3.25
CA LEU A 88 18.75 -10.48 3.39
C LEU A 88 19.95 -11.12 2.70
N ALA A 89 20.12 -12.43 2.85
CA ALA A 89 21.16 -13.18 2.15
C ALA A 89 20.89 -13.27 0.63
N GLU A 90 19.62 -13.42 0.24
CA GLU A 90 19.22 -13.41 -1.17
C GLU A 90 19.51 -12.06 -1.86
N LEU A 91 19.46 -10.95 -1.11
CA LEU A 91 19.83 -9.61 -1.55
C LEU A 91 21.34 -9.32 -1.47
N ASP A 92 22.15 -10.33 -1.14
CA ASP A 92 23.60 -10.16 -0.93
C ASP A 92 23.93 -9.03 0.06
N LEU A 93 23.16 -8.98 1.16
CA LEU A 93 23.36 -8.02 2.25
C LEU A 93 24.18 -8.67 3.38
N ARG A 94 25.19 -7.93 3.86
CA ARG A 94 25.96 -8.31 5.04
C ARG A 94 25.18 -7.98 6.31
N GLU A 95 25.52 -8.63 7.40
CA GLU A 95 24.94 -8.32 8.70
C GLU A 95 25.16 -6.84 9.07
N GLY A 96 24.07 -6.13 9.37
CA GLY A 96 24.11 -4.70 9.71
C GLY A 96 24.19 -3.76 8.50
N GLU A 97 24.26 -4.28 7.27
CA GLU A 97 24.25 -3.44 6.07
C GLU A 97 22.86 -2.81 5.86
N LYS A 98 22.83 -1.48 5.76
CA LYS A 98 21.60 -0.71 5.53
C LYS A 98 21.17 -0.79 4.08
N TYR A 99 19.86 -0.76 3.85
CA TYR A 99 19.31 -0.60 2.50
C TYR A 99 17.96 0.10 2.51
N SER A 100 17.65 0.71 1.39
CA SER A 100 16.38 1.38 1.13
C SER A 100 15.70 0.79 -0.09
N ILE A 101 14.36 0.79 -0.09
CA ILE A 101 13.55 0.39 -1.24
C ILE A 101 12.91 1.63 -1.84
N VAL A 102 12.97 1.72 -3.18
CA VAL A 102 12.42 2.83 -3.95
C VAL A 102 11.37 2.34 -4.92
N ARG A 103 10.28 3.08 -5.09
CA ARG A 103 9.25 2.83 -6.10
C ARG A 103 8.80 4.12 -6.75
N PHE A 104 9.09 4.28 -8.04
CA PHE A 104 8.57 5.38 -8.84
C PHE A 104 7.57 4.88 -9.89
N VAL A 105 6.50 5.64 -10.10
CA VAL A 105 5.38 5.22 -10.96
C VAL A 105 5.74 5.25 -12.44
N ALA A 106 6.62 6.16 -12.88
CA ALA A 106 7.05 6.25 -14.28
C ALA A 106 8.51 6.71 -14.39
N TRP A 107 9.24 6.12 -15.37
CA TRP A 107 10.64 6.44 -15.64
C TRP A 107 10.84 7.25 -16.93
N LYS A 108 9.78 7.44 -17.73
CA LYS A 108 9.89 8.23 -18.97
C LYS A 108 9.97 9.71 -18.62
N ALA A 109 10.93 10.41 -19.23
CA ALA A 109 10.99 11.86 -19.21
C ALA A 109 9.68 12.39 -19.81
N SER A 110 8.79 12.83 -18.97
CA SER A 110 7.48 13.32 -19.38
C SER A 110 7.64 14.77 -19.83
N HIS A 111 7.55 15.02 -21.12
CA HIS A 111 7.21 16.34 -21.66
C HIS A 111 5.74 16.70 -21.39
N ASP A 112 5.03 15.83 -20.69
CA ASP A 112 3.61 15.98 -20.38
C ASP A 112 3.45 16.83 -19.12
N LYS A 113 3.16 18.13 -19.34
CA LYS A 113 2.95 19.18 -18.31
C LYS A 113 1.77 18.91 -17.37
N LYS A 114 1.17 17.73 -17.37
CA LYS A 114 -0.02 17.36 -16.56
C LYS A 114 0.23 16.30 -15.48
N HIS A 115 1.44 15.73 -15.36
CA HIS A 115 1.72 14.76 -14.32
C HIS A 115 2.48 15.40 -13.15
N HIS A 116 1.87 15.35 -11.97
CA HIS A 116 2.37 15.89 -10.70
C HIS A 116 3.34 14.94 -9.97
N GLY A 117 4.08 14.10 -10.69
CA GLY A 117 5.10 13.20 -10.15
C GLY A 117 6.51 13.80 -10.19
N LEU A 118 7.46 13.11 -9.57
CA LEU A 118 8.88 13.45 -9.60
C LEU A 118 9.43 13.37 -11.03
N ASN A 119 10.23 14.37 -11.43
CA ASN A 119 10.98 14.31 -12.68
C ASN A 119 12.20 13.38 -12.55
N TYR A 120 12.86 13.10 -13.68
CA TYR A 120 13.97 12.16 -13.72
C TYR A 120 15.14 12.59 -12.83
N ASP A 121 15.54 13.86 -12.88
CA ASP A 121 16.67 14.38 -12.11
C ASP A 121 16.41 14.29 -10.59
N GLN A 122 15.18 14.56 -10.17
CA GLN A 122 14.76 14.41 -8.77
C GLN A 122 14.83 12.94 -8.32
N LYS A 123 14.42 11.99 -9.18
CA LYS A 123 14.52 10.56 -8.89
C LYS A 123 15.98 10.11 -8.74
N ILE A 124 16.87 10.57 -9.62
CA ILE A 124 18.30 10.32 -9.52
C ILE A 124 18.89 10.90 -8.24
N GLU A 125 18.48 12.11 -7.86
CA GLU A 125 18.98 12.74 -6.64
C GLU A 125 18.55 12.00 -5.38
N ILE A 126 17.29 11.52 -5.31
CA ILE A 126 16.83 10.64 -4.23
C ILE A 126 17.67 9.37 -4.14
N ILE A 127 17.92 8.69 -5.26
CA ILE A 127 18.73 7.48 -5.29
C ILE A 127 20.15 7.77 -4.82
N ARG A 128 20.75 8.88 -5.26
CA ARG A 128 22.09 9.32 -4.85
C ARG A 128 22.14 9.61 -3.35
N GLN A 129 21.13 10.29 -2.81
CA GLN A 129 21.02 10.58 -1.38
C GLN A 129 20.92 9.29 -0.56
N LEU A 130 20.05 8.36 -0.94
CA LEU A 130 19.90 7.07 -0.27
C LEU A 130 21.18 6.23 -0.33
N SER A 131 21.90 6.24 -1.47
CA SER A 131 23.15 5.48 -1.67
C SER A 131 24.28 5.92 -0.76
N ARG A 132 24.20 7.09 -0.13
CA ARG A 132 25.18 7.54 0.90
C ARG A 132 25.05 6.73 2.21
N PHE A 133 23.88 6.12 2.43
CA PHE A 133 23.57 5.43 3.68
C PHE A 133 23.58 3.90 3.55
N GLY A 134 23.42 3.35 2.37
CA GLY A 134 23.39 1.91 2.15
C GLY A 134 23.03 1.52 0.72
N LYS A 135 22.74 0.24 0.51
CA LYS A 135 22.25 -0.24 -0.79
C LYS A 135 20.87 0.35 -1.11
N VAL A 136 20.59 0.52 -2.38
CA VAL A 136 19.28 0.97 -2.87
C VAL A 136 18.74 -0.07 -3.84
N PHE A 137 17.49 -0.48 -3.63
CA PHE A 137 16.78 -1.38 -4.55
C PHE A 137 15.55 -0.68 -5.12
N ILE A 138 15.42 -0.69 -6.44
CA ILE A 138 14.29 -0.10 -7.15
C ILE A 138 13.31 -1.20 -7.54
N SER A 139 12.12 -1.17 -6.96
CA SER A 139 10.99 -1.98 -7.41
C SER A 139 10.33 -1.29 -8.61
N SER A 140 10.27 -1.94 -9.76
CA SER A 140 9.67 -1.39 -10.98
C SER A 140 8.94 -2.48 -11.76
N GLU A 141 7.77 -2.14 -12.33
CA GLU A 141 7.07 -3.01 -13.27
C GLU A 141 7.59 -2.86 -14.71
N ALA A 142 8.20 -1.71 -15.00
CA ALA A 142 8.80 -1.44 -16.28
C ALA A 142 10.32 -1.63 -16.23
N GLN A 143 10.93 -1.86 -17.38
CA GLN A 143 12.37 -1.87 -17.48
C GLN A 143 12.95 -0.53 -17.03
N LEU A 144 13.97 -0.59 -16.18
CA LEU A 144 14.67 0.60 -15.71
C LEU A 144 15.54 1.19 -16.82
N PRO A 145 15.81 2.49 -16.77
CA PRO A 145 16.85 3.10 -17.59
C PRO A 145 18.22 2.43 -17.37
N PRO A 146 19.11 2.37 -18.40
CA PRO A 146 20.36 1.64 -18.32
C PRO A 146 21.28 2.06 -17.17
N ASP A 147 21.28 3.31 -16.78
CA ASP A 147 22.05 3.87 -15.67
C ASP A 147 21.47 3.50 -14.28
N LEU A 148 20.26 2.95 -14.24
CA LEU A 148 19.59 2.51 -13.02
C LEU A 148 19.41 0.99 -12.92
N GLU A 149 19.79 0.23 -13.95
CA GLU A 149 19.64 -1.24 -13.94
C GLU A 149 20.37 -1.90 -12.77
N ALA A 150 21.51 -1.35 -12.34
CA ALA A 150 22.28 -1.85 -11.20
C ALA A 150 21.53 -1.73 -9.86
N PHE A 151 20.50 -0.88 -9.77
CA PHE A 151 19.66 -0.73 -8.59
C PHE A 151 18.39 -1.58 -8.65
N SER A 152 18.16 -2.32 -9.73
CA SER A 152 16.95 -3.15 -9.87
C SER A 152 16.82 -4.12 -8.70
N PHE A 153 15.61 -4.24 -8.15
CA PHE A 153 15.31 -5.27 -7.15
C PHE A 153 15.53 -6.65 -7.78
N PRO A 154 16.46 -7.47 -7.26
CA PRO A 154 16.93 -8.65 -7.99
C PRO A 154 16.08 -9.90 -7.81
N LEU A 155 15.07 -9.87 -6.90
CA LEU A 155 14.24 -11.02 -6.55
C LEU A 155 12.86 -10.93 -7.19
N GLY A 156 12.13 -12.03 -7.17
CA GLY A 156 10.74 -12.07 -7.61
C GLY A 156 9.79 -11.26 -6.71
N PRO A 157 8.60 -10.90 -7.23
CA PRO A 157 7.64 -10.07 -6.49
C PRO A 157 7.18 -10.73 -5.18
N GLU A 158 7.20 -12.05 -5.08
CA GLU A 158 6.86 -12.81 -3.87
C GLU A 158 7.83 -12.56 -2.70
N ARG A 159 9.04 -12.07 -2.99
CA ARG A 159 10.05 -11.73 -1.98
C ARG A 159 10.00 -10.27 -1.55
N LEU A 160 9.24 -9.43 -2.24
CA LEU A 160 9.28 -7.98 -2.04
C LEU A 160 8.80 -7.57 -0.64
N HIS A 161 7.70 -8.12 -0.14
CA HIS A 161 7.21 -7.80 1.20
C HIS A 161 8.18 -8.25 2.30
N HIS A 162 8.88 -9.37 2.10
CA HIS A 162 9.94 -9.79 3.01
C HIS A 162 11.09 -8.78 3.04
N ALA A 163 11.53 -8.30 1.87
CA ALA A 163 12.54 -7.26 1.78
C ALA A 163 12.07 -5.92 2.39
N MET A 164 10.83 -5.52 2.15
CA MET A 164 10.25 -4.30 2.71
C MET A 164 10.27 -4.30 4.24
N ALA A 165 10.00 -5.44 4.87
CA ALA A 165 9.94 -5.57 6.33
C ALA A 165 11.30 -5.36 7.04
N PHE A 166 12.41 -5.52 6.34
CA PHE A 166 13.75 -5.35 6.88
C PHE A 166 14.48 -4.10 6.36
N ALA A 167 13.89 -3.38 5.41
CA ALA A 167 14.47 -2.14 4.88
C ALA A 167 14.64 -1.07 5.97
N ASP A 168 15.59 -0.17 5.76
CA ASP A 168 15.78 0.99 6.64
C ASP A 168 14.79 2.10 6.32
N LEU A 169 14.45 2.26 5.03
CA LEU A 169 13.52 3.28 4.55
C LEU A 169 12.88 2.84 3.23
N TYR A 170 11.62 3.23 3.05
CA TYR A 170 10.96 3.24 1.75
C TYR A 170 10.81 4.69 1.26
N VAL A 171 11.07 4.93 -0.03
CA VAL A 171 10.83 6.23 -0.67
C VAL A 171 10.12 6.01 -2.01
N GLY A 172 8.99 6.66 -2.22
CA GLY A 172 8.31 6.48 -3.50
C GLY A 172 7.00 7.23 -3.70
N GLU A 173 6.48 7.08 -4.94
CA GLU A 173 5.22 7.69 -5.39
C GLU A 173 4.01 6.73 -5.23
N GLY A 174 4.25 5.49 -4.85
CA GLY A 174 3.23 4.43 -4.73
C GLY A 174 2.59 4.38 -3.34
N ALA A 175 1.32 4.74 -3.23
CA ALA A 175 0.59 4.78 -1.97
C ALA A 175 0.47 3.40 -1.30
N THR A 176 0.18 2.34 -2.07
CA THR A 176 0.05 0.97 -1.57
C THR A 176 1.34 0.50 -0.92
N MET A 177 2.49 0.62 -1.60
CA MET A 177 3.78 0.20 -1.04
C MET A 177 4.19 1.04 0.18
N ALA A 178 3.85 2.33 0.23
CA ALA A 178 4.09 3.15 1.42
C ALA A 178 3.30 2.61 2.62
N SER A 179 2.03 2.28 2.43
CA SER A 179 1.18 1.68 3.47
C SER A 179 1.64 0.27 3.86
N GLU A 180 2.04 -0.56 2.89
CA GLU A 180 2.62 -1.89 3.15
C GLU A 180 3.88 -1.79 4.02
N CYS A 181 4.79 -0.85 3.72
CA CYS A 181 5.96 -0.59 4.55
C CYS A 181 5.57 -0.19 5.97
N ALA A 182 4.63 0.72 6.14
CA ALA A 182 4.14 1.14 7.45
C ALA A 182 3.57 -0.05 8.26
N VAL A 183 2.76 -0.89 7.64
CA VAL A 183 2.18 -2.10 8.25
C VAL A 183 3.26 -3.13 8.61
N LEU A 184 4.35 -3.19 7.84
CA LEU A 184 5.49 -4.07 8.10
C LEU A 184 6.48 -3.51 9.14
N GLY A 185 6.36 -2.22 9.50
CA GLY A 185 7.23 -1.55 10.47
C GLY A 185 8.47 -0.92 9.87
N THR A 186 8.41 -0.56 8.60
CA THR A 186 9.42 0.23 7.88
C THR A 186 8.86 1.62 7.61
N HIS A 187 9.60 2.67 7.99
CA HIS A 187 9.17 4.04 7.75
C HIS A 187 9.11 4.32 6.23
N ALA A 188 8.08 5.04 5.79
CA ALA A 188 7.86 5.34 4.38
C ALA A 188 7.84 6.85 4.12
N VAL A 189 8.58 7.31 3.13
CA VAL A 189 8.47 8.66 2.55
C VAL A 189 7.64 8.56 1.28
N TYR A 190 6.43 9.08 1.34
CA TYR A 190 5.48 9.07 0.23
C TYR A 190 5.44 10.44 -0.45
N ILE A 191 5.68 10.47 -1.76
CA ILE A 191 5.81 11.72 -2.54
C ILE A 191 4.77 11.71 -3.64
N ASN A 192 3.62 12.33 -3.39
CA ASN A 192 2.54 12.44 -4.39
C ASN A 192 1.53 13.50 -3.94
N THR A 193 0.93 14.21 -4.89
CA THR A 193 -0.17 15.14 -4.64
C THR A 193 -1.49 14.45 -4.29
N ILE A 194 -1.60 13.14 -4.56
CA ILE A 194 -2.79 12.35 -4.25
C ILE A 194 -2.73 11.89 -2.80
N ARG A 195 -3.51 12.53 -1.94
CA ARG A 195 -3.64 12.11 -0.54
C ARG A 195 -4.56 10.90 -0.41
N ARG A 196 -4.21 10.00 0.54
CA ARG A 196 -5.00 8.81 0.88
C ARG A 196 -5.26 8.81 2.37
N GLY A 197 -6.52 8.63 2.78
CA GLY A 197 -6.90 8.71 4.18
C GLY A 197 -6.12 7.74 5.08
N TYR A 198 -5.81 6.53 4.60
CA TYR A 198 -4.99 5.58 5.34
C TYR A 198 -3.53 6.04 5.52
N LEU A 199 -2.93 6.70 4.52
CA LEU A 199 -1.58 7.26 4.67
C LEU A 199 -1.56 8.47 5.60
N GLU A 200 -2.61 9.31 5.56
CA GLU A 200 -2.74 10.43 6.50
C GLU A 200 -2.88 9.95 7.95
N GLU A 201 -3.62 8.87 8.18
CA GLU A 201 -3.73 8.26 9.51
C GLU A 201 -2.40 7.63 9.94
N GLN A 202 -1.70 6.91 9.04
CA GLN A 202 -0.39 6.31 9.31
C GLN A 202 0.69 7.38 9.58
N GLU A 203 0.59 8.56 8.99
CA GLU A 203 1.44 9.71 9.27
C GLU A 203 1.13 10.32 10.63
N LYS A 204 -0.12 10.75 10.86
CA LYS A 204 -0.52 11.57 12.01
C LYS A 204 -0.58 10.79 13.32
N ASP A 205 -1.15 9.57 13.27
CA ASP A 205 -1.46 8.81 14.48
C ASP A 205 -0.35 7.82 14.83
N PHE A 206 0.39 7.35 13.83
CA PHE A 206 1.40 6.31 14.01
C PHE A 206 2.83 6.73 13.70
N ASN A 207 3.07 7.84 13.03
CA ASN A 207 4.41 8.30 12.64
C ASN A 207 5.19 7.23 11.84
N LEU A 208 4.50 6.55 10.91
CA LEU A 208 5.06 5.49 10.06
C LEU A 208 5.24 5.93 8.61
N VAL A 209 4.60 7.04 8.24
CA VAL A 209 4.69 7.64 6.92
C VAL A 209 5.02 9.12 7.07
N THR A 210 5.78 9.66 6.13
CA THR A 210 5.96 11.09 5.93
C THR A 210 5.51 11.44 4.51
N CYS A 211 4.49 12.29 4.38
CA CYS A 211 3.87 12.60 3.10
C CYS A 211 4.35 13.95 2.55
N PHE A 212 4.76 13.95 1.29
CA PHE A 212 5.15 15.13 0.54
C PHE A 212 4.26 15.33 -0.70
N ASP A 213 3.86 16.57 -0.97
CA ASP A 213 3.15 16.94 -2.20
C ASP A 213 4.10 17.29 -3.36
N SER A 214 5.39 17.50 -3.04
CA SER A 214 6.44 17.86 -3.99
C SER A 214 7.79 17.29 -3.55
N TYR A 215 8.82 17.53 -4.34
CA TYR A 215 10.19 17.11 -4.01
C TYR A 215 10.83 17.95 -2.86
N GLU A 216 10.30 19.13 -2.58
CA GLU A 216 10.87 20.04 -1.59
C GLU A 216 10.88 19.43 -0.18
N GLY A 217 12.03 19.41 0.49
CA GLY A 217 12.21 18.82 1.82
C GLY A 217 12.45 17.32 1.85
N VAL A 218 12.37 16.63 0.71
CA VAL A 218 12.50 15.16 0.67
C VAL A 218 13.90 14.69 1.05
N ASN A 219 14.95 15.31 0.54
CA ASN A 219 16.32 14.90 0.85
C ASN A 219 16.68 15.18 2.31
N GLU A 220 16.18 16.26 2.86
CA GLU A 220 16.37 16.64 4.26
C GLU A 220 15.75 15.60 5.19
N ILE A 221 14.52 15.16 4.92
CA ILE A 221 13.88 14.11 5.72
C ILE A 221 14.54 12.75 5.55
N ILE A 222 15.00 12.40 4.36
CA ILE A 222 15.78 11.16 4.12
C ILE A 222 17.04 11.17 5.00
N GLU A 223 17.76 12.27 5.05
CA GLU A 223 18.97 12.38 5.85
C GLU A 223 18.65 12.33 7.35
N GLU A 224 17.63 13.04 7.80
CA GLU A 224 17.16 13.01 9.19
C GLU A 224 16.81 11.58 9.63
N LEU A 225 15.97 10.88 8.85
CA LEU A 225 15.53 9.53 9.18
C LEU A 225 16.70 8.54 9.18
N LEU A 226 17.55 8.52 8.15
CA LEU A 226 18.63 7.53 8.04
C LEU A 226 19.82 7.79 8.97
N THR A 227 19.95 9.00 9.51
CA THR A 227 20.91 9.33 10.58
C THR A 227 20.39 9.01 11.98
N ASN A 228 19.07 8.82 12.15
CA ASN A 228 18.48 8.40 13.43
C ASN A 228 18.81 6.92 13.71
N PRO A 229 19.62 6.59 14.72
CA PRO A 229 19.95 5.19 15.06
C PRO A 229 18.75 4.42 15.63
N GLY A 230 17.72 5.14 16.09
CA GLY A 230 16.49 4.58 16.65
C GLY A 230 15.42 4.25 15.63
N LEU A 231 15.55 4.69 14.37
CA LEU A 231 14.49 4.66 13.36
C LEU A 231 13.75 3.30 13.26
N LYS A 232 14.49 2.20 13.13
CA LYS A 232 13.89 0.86 13.02
C LYS A 232 13.13 0.44 14.28
N THR A 233 13.66 0.76 15.44
CA THR A 233 13.02 0.42 16.72
C THR A 233 11.76 1.24 16.93
N GLU A 234 11.81 2.53 16.63
CA GLU A 234 10.67 3.44 16.70
C GLU A 234 9.57 3.01 15.72
N ALA A 235 9.93 2.72 14.47
CA ALA A 235 8.98 2.26 13.46
C ALA A 235 8.30 0.94 13.86
N LYS A 236 9.04 -0.03 14.42
CA LYS A 236 8.45 -1.28 14.95
C LYS A 236 7.48 -1.02 16.09
N ASN A 237 7.84 -0.18 17.05
CA ASN A 237 6.95 0.18 18.17
C ASN A 237 5.67 0.87 17.67
N CYS A 238 5.81 1.76 16.70
CA CYS A 238 4.68 2.44 16.07
C CYS A 238 3.79 1.47 15.30
N ARG A 239 4.37 0.55 14.55
CA ARG A 239 3.67 -0.52 13.85
C ARG A 239 2.91 -1.43 14.83
N ASP A 240 3.50 -1.80 15.96
CA ASP A 240 2.83 -2.65 16.96
C ASP A 240 1.61 -1.92 17.57
N ARG A 241 1.72 -0.61 17.80
CA ARG A 241 0.56 0.23 18.19
C ARG A 241 -0.51 0.24 17.10
N LEU A 242 -0.12 0.37 15.83
CA LEU A 242 -1.01 0.32 14.69
C LEU A 242 -1.75 -1.02 14.65
N ILE A 243 -1.04 -2.15 14.63
CA ILE A 243 -1.62 -3.50 14.58
C ILE A 243 -2.63 -3.72 15.73
N ASN A 244 -2.25 -3.34 16.96
CA ASN A 244 -3.10 -3.52 18.13
C ASN A 244 -4.36 -2.62 18.12
N SER A 245 -4.36 -1.54 17.35
CA SER A 245 -5.51 -0.63 17.23
C SER A 245 -6.47 -1.00 16.10
N LYS A 246 -6.07 -1.88 15.19
CA LYS A 246 -6.83 -2.27 14.00
C LYS A 246 -7.43 -3.66 14.14
N CYS A 247 -8.50 -3.93 13.40
CA CYS A 247 -9.06 -5.26 13.33
C CYS A 247 -8.26 -6.19 12.41
N ASP A 248 -8.41 -7.49 12.62
CA ASP A 248 -8.02 -8.49 11.64
C ASP A 248 -8.95 -8.39 10.43
N VAL A 249 -8.45 -7.77 9.37
CA VAL A 249 -9.24 -7.46 8.16
C VAL A 249 -9.64 -8.73 7.44
N THR A 250 -8.80 -9.76 7.39
CA THR A 250 -9.16 -11.04 6.75
C THR A 250 -10.26 -11.74 7.51
N ALA A 251 -10.16 -11.83 8.83
CA ALA A 251 -11.23 -12.39 9.65
C ALA A 251 -12.54 -11.59 9.50
N PHE A 252 -12.46 -10.25 9.47
CA PHE A 252 -13.64 -9.40 9.22
C PHE A 252 -14.28 -9.73 7.85
N LEU A 253 -13.50 -9.80 6.79
CA LEU A 253 -13.98 -10.05 5.43
C LEU A 253 -14.61 -11.44 5.30
N VAL A 254 -13.96 -12.47 5.85
CA VAL A 254 -14.48 -13.86 5.84
C VAL A 254 -15.82 -13.92 6.57
N ASN A 255 -15.88 -13.43 7.80
CA ASN A 255 -17.11 -13.42 8.59
C ASN A 255 -18.22 -12.61 7.90
N PHE A 256 -17.87 -11.46 7.30
CA PHE A 256 -18.84 -10.63 6.59
C PHE A 256 -19.48 -11.37 5.40
N ILE A 257 -18.70 -12.14 4.65
CA ILE A 257 -19.16 -12.91 3.49
C ILE A 257 -19.95 -14.14 3.95
N GLU A 258 -19.47 -14.87 4.95
CA GLU A 258 -20.11 -16.11 5.43
C GLU A 258 -21.46 -15.84 6.10
N GLU A 259 -21.57 -14.73 6.83
CA GLU A 259 -22.82 -14.33 7.49
C GLU A 259 -23.73 -13.46 6.60
N TRP A 260 -23.45 -13.32 5.33
CA TRP A 260 -24.31 -12.53 4.43
C TRP A 260 -25.70 -13.17 4.26
N PRO A 261 -26.84 -12.40 4.32
CA PRO A 261 -26.94 -10.92 4.42
C PRO A 261 -26.99 -10.35 5.86
N ASP A 262 -27.01 -11.18 6.90
CA ASP A 262 -27.17 -10.75 8.30
C ASP A 262 -25.99 -9.86 8.74
N SER A 263 -24.80 -10.14 8.26
CA SER A 263 -23.61 -9.33 8.52
C SER A 263 -23.79 -7.87 8.08
N PHE A 264 -24.44 -7.64 6.93
CA PHE A 264 -24.74 -6.28 6.46
C PHE A 264 -25.70 -5.55 7.40
N LEU A 265 -26.73 -6.24 7.89
CA LEU A 265 -27.75 -5.66 8.79
C LEU A 265 -27.15 -5.32 10.16
N LYS A 266 -26.25 -6.15 10.67
CA LYS A 266 -25.58 -5.96 11.97
C LYS A 266 -24.56 -4.81 11.96
N ASN A 267 -23.92 -4.54 10.82
CA ASN A 267 -22.84 -3.54 10.68
C ASN A 267 -23.32 -2.20 10.07
N LYS A 268 -24.61 -2.06 9.77
CA LYS A 268 -25.22 -0.85 9.24
C LYS A 268 -25.57 0.14 10.36
#